data_c2994637868a110440099b232467d581
#
_entry.id   c2994637868a110440099b232467d581
#
_cell.length_a   1.000
_cell.length_b   1.000
_cell.length_c   1.000
_cell.angle_alpha   90.00
_cell.angle_beta   90.00
_cell.angle_gamma   90.00
#
_symmetry.space_group_name_H-M   'P 1'
#
loop_
_entity.id
_entity.type
_entity.pdbx_description
1 polymer ?
#
loop_
_entity_poly.entity_id
_entity_poly.type
_entity_poly.pdbx_seq_one_letter_code
_entity_poly.pdbx_strand_id
1 'polypeptide(L)'
;VFALYADVSSWSSWDPDVRSSSIEGAFTSGATGRLKPSSGPEARISFTEIVIDKSFTVESKLPLCVMRFEHELSATSTGTKAIHRITFSGLFSPIFSRLIGGSIRKGLPQTMAGLKQAAEQANNSFKPT
;
A
#
# COMPACT_ATOMS: atom_id res chain seq x y z
N VAL A 1 -11.34 2.67 5.98
CA VAL A 1 -9.98 2.24 5.61
C VAL A 1 -9.77 2.35 4.11
N PHE A 2 -10.71 1.90 3.31
CA PHE A 2 -10.56 1.97 1.85
C PHE A 2 -10.38 3.40 1.33
N ALA A 3 -11.04 4.38 1.95
CA ALA A 3 -10.89 5.78 1.58
C ALA A 3 -9.45 6.28 1.75
N LEU A 4 -8.73 5.78 2.74
CA LEU A 4 -7.32 6.08 2.94
C LEU A 4 -6.46 5.49 1.82
N TYR A 5 -6.80 4.31 1.34
CA TYR A 5 -6.11 3.69 0.21
C TYR A 5 -6.36 4.47 -1.09
N ALA A 6 -7.59 4.90 -1.31
CA ALA A 6 -7.98 5.62 -2.52
C ALA A 6 -7.34 7.01 -2.63
N ASP A 7 -7.00 7.62 -1.50
CA ASP A 7 -6.31 8.90 -1.44
C ASP A 7 -4.79 8.68 -1.52
N VAL A 8 -4.32 8.30 -2.70
CA VAL A 8 -2.94 7.86 -2.93
C VAL A 8 -1.93 8.95 -2.56
N SER A 9 -2.22 10.21 -2.88
CA SER A 9 -1.29 11.31 -2.59
C SER A 9 -1.09 11.57 -1.10
N SER A 10 -1.93 11.01 -0.25
CA SER A 10 -1.87 11.16 1.22
C SER A 10 -1.28 9.95 1.93
N TRP A 11 -0.78 8.96 1.22
CA TRP A 11 -0.21 7.76 1.85
C TRP A 11 0.90 8.07 2.84
N SER A 12 1.72 9.08 2.56
CA SER A 12 2.80 9.48 3.48
C SER A 12 2.28 9.98 4.84
N SER A 13 1.02 10.35 4.93
CA SER A 13 0.44 10.83 6.18
C SER A 13 0.23 9.72 7.21
N TRP A 14 0.13 8.46 6.76
CA TRP A 14 -0.07 7.33 7.66
C TRP A 14 0.98 6.21 7.50
N ASP A 15 1.72 6.18 6.40
CA ASP A 15 2.73 5.14 6.14
C ASP A 15 4.14 5.74 6.26
N PRO A 16 4.89 5.40 7.33
CA PRO A 16 6.25 5.92 7.50
C PRO A 16 7.23 5.45 6.43
N ASP A 17 6.94 4.38 5.69
CA ASP A 17 7.80 3.88 4.61
C ASP A 17 7.59 4.64 3.31
N VAL A 18 6.59 5.50 3.22
CA VAL A 18 6.29 6.28 2.02
C VAL A 18 6.65 7.75 2.26
N ARG A 19 7.54 8.27 1.43
CA ARG A 19 7.89 9.69 1.43
C ARG A 19 6.92 10.52 0.61
N SER A 20 6.57 10.01 -0.57
CA SER A 20 5.59 10.64 -1.46
C SER A 20 4.98 9.60 -2.38
N SER A 21 3.77 9.86 -2.83
CA SER A 21 3.07 8.99 -3.76
C SER A 21 2.09 9.80 -4.59
N SER A 22 1.78 9.32 -5.78
CA SER A 22 0.84 9.96 -6.69
C SER A 22 0.17 8.92 -7.59
N ILE A 23 -0.98 9.28 -8.12
CA ILE A 23 -1.71 8.48 -9.10
C ILE A 23 -2.11 9.37 -10.27
N GLU A 24 -2.06 8.82 -11.47
CA GLU A 24 -2.52 9.50 -12.68
C GLU A 24 -3.99 9.14 -12.91
N GLY A 25 -4.88 10.12 -12.72
CA GLY A 25 -6.31 9.93 -12.88
C GLY A 25 -6.98 9.32 -11.66
N ALA A 26 -8.10 8.66 -11.89
CA ALA A 26 -8.91 8.08 -10.83
C ALA A 26 -8.30 6.79 -10.26
N PHE A 27 -8.69 6.46 -9.04
CA PHE A 27 -8.29 5.21 -8.37
C PHE A 27 -9.12 4.05 -8.93
N THR A 28 -8.68 3.54 -10.09
CA THR A 28 -9.36 2.46 -10.82
C THR A 28 -8.34 1.45 -11.32
N SER A 29 -8.81 0.22 -11.59
CA SER A 29 -7.95 -0.82 -12.15
C SER A 29 -7.33 -0.36 -13.47
N GLY A 30 -6.03 -0.56 -13.63
CA GLY A 30 -5.27 -0.12 -14.78
C GLY A 30 -4.61 1.24 -14.61
N ALA A 31 -4.90 1.98 -13.55
CA ALA A 31 -4.25 3.26 -13.28
C ALA A 31 -2.76 3.07 -12.97
N THR A 32 -1.97 4.10 -13.25
CA THR A 32 -0.54 4.12 -12.96
C THR A 32 -0.23 5.28 -12.03
N GLY A 33 0.91 5.20 -11.35
CA GLY A 33 1.35 6.25 -10.46
C GLY A 33 2.83 6.13 -10.15
N ARG A 34 3.27 6.86 -9.13
CA ARG A 34 4.65 6.86 -8.66
C ARG A 34 4.68 6.78 -7.15
N LEU A 35 5.71 6.14 -6.62
CA LEU A 35 5.93 6.03 -5.19
C LEU A 35 7.41 6.25 -4.89
N LYS A 36 7.67 7.17 -3.97
CA LYS A 36 9.01 7.40 -3.42
C LYS A 36 9.04 6.82 -2.02
N PRO A 37 9.77 5.72 -1.78
CA PRO A 37 9.92 5.21 -0.43
C PRO A 37 10.81 6.13 0.42
N SER A 38 10.74 5.98 1.74
CA SER A 38 11.59 6.74 2.67
C SER A 38 13.06 6.45 2.46
N SER A 39 13.39 5.23 2.04
CA SER A 39 14.75 4.85 1.65
C SER A 39 14.71 4.15 0.30
N GLY A 40 15.37 4.73 -0.69
CA GLY A 40 15.43 4.18 -2.03
C GLY A 40 14.89 5.12 -3.09
N PRO A 41 15.02 4.74 -4.37
CA PRO A 41 14.59 5.59 -5.48
C PRO A 41 13.09 5.57 -5.70
N GLU A 42 12.60 6.61 -6.36
CA GLU A 42 11.22 6.66 -6.82
C GLU A 42 10.95 5.55 -7.83
N ALA A 43 9.79 4.89 -7.70
CA ALA A 43 9.38 3.80 -8.55
C ALA A 43 8.05 4.11 -9.22
N ARG A 44 7.89 3.63 -10.45
CA ARG A 44 6.60 3.64 -11.13
C ARG A 44 5.79 2.45 -10.63
N ILE A 45 4.52 2.70 -10.32
CA ILE A 45 3.60 1.66 -9.84
C ILE A 45 2.38 1.57 -10.75
N SER A 46 1.80 0.37 -10.81
CA SER A 46 0.57 0.10 -11.55
C SER A 46 -0.47 -0.49 -10.60
N PHE A 47 -1.68 0.04 -10.65
CA PHE A 47 -2.81 -0.49 -9.90
C PHE A 47 -3.49 -1.55 -10.77
N THR A 48 -3.12 -2.82 -10.58
CA THR A 48 -3.54 -3.90 -11.48
C THR A 48 -4.94 -4.38 -11.21
N GLU A 49 -5.40 -4.29 -9.95
CA GLU A 49 -6.75 -4.68 -9.57
C GLU A 49 -7.24 -3.84 -8.42
N ILE A 50 -8.43 -3.27 -8.55
CA ILE A 50 -9.10 -2.51 -7.49
C ILE A 50 -10.52 -3.03 -7.37
N VAL A 51 -10.88 -3.50 -6.18
CA VAL A 51 -12.25 -3.90 -5.83
C VAL A 51 -12.72 -2.95 -4.73
N ILE A 52 -13.71 -2.14 -5.01
CA ILE A 52 -14.18 -1.09 -4.11
C ILE A 52 -14.52 -1.68 -2.72
N ASP A 53 -13.99 -1.05 -1.68
CA ASP A 53 -14.16 -1.40 -0.27
C ASP A 53 -13.60 -2.76 0.13
N LYS A 54 -12.90 -3.46 -0.77
CA LYS A 54 -12.39 -4.81 -0.48
C LYS A 54 -10.88 -4.94 -0.64
N SER A 55 -10.32 -4.50 -1.77
CA SER A 55 -8.92 -4.76 -2.05
C SER A 55 -8.35 -3.86 -3.12
N PHE A 56 -7.03 -3.74 -3.14
CA PHE A 56 -6.31 -3.25 -4.29
C PHE A 56 -4.92 -3.89 -4.35
N THR A 57 -4.41 -4.02 -5.57
CA THR A 57 -3.11 -4.60 -5.83
C THR A 57 -2.27 -3.62 -6.62
N VAL A 58 -1.03 -3.44 -6.17
CA VAL A 58 -0.03 -2.58 -6.82
C VAL A 58 1.13 -3.45 -7.27
N GLU A 59 1.61 -3.22 -8.48
CA GLU A 59 2.80 -3.87 -8.99
C GLU A 59 3.86 -2.83 -9.35
N SER A 60 5.11 -3.16 -9.06
CA SER A 60 6.28 -2.39 -9.48
C SER A 60 7.24 -3.29 -10.21
N LYS A 61 7.67 -2.88 -11.40
CA LYS A 61 8.61 -3.64 -12.21
C LYS A 61 10.04 -3.31 -11.82
N LEU A 62 10.80 -4.34 -11.50
CA LEU A 62 12.22 -4.29 -11.25
C LEU A 62 12.93 -5.10 -12.35
N PRO A 63 14.26 -4.96 -12.53
CA PRO A 63 14.97 -5.76 -13.52
C PRO A 63 14.76 -7.25 -13.31
N LEU A 64 14.11 -7.92 -14.28
CA LEU A 64 13.78 -9.35 -14.26
C LEU A 64 13.05 -9.78 -12.98
N CYS A 65 12.23 -8.86 -12.41
CA CYS A 65 11.46 -9.13 -11.22
C CYS A 65 10.22 -8.22 -11.20
N VAL A 66 9.13 -8.73 -10.67
CA VAL A 66 7.92 -7.94 -10.40
C VAL A 66 7.64 -8.03 -8.90
N MET A 67 7.54 -6.88 -8.26
CA MET A 67 7.11 -6.77 -6.87
C MET A 67 5.61 -6.50 -6.86
N ARG A 68 4.87 -7.37 -6.17
CA ARG A 68 3.42 -7.28 -6.09
C ARG A 68 2.98 -7.05 -4.65
N PHE A 69 2.22 -5.99 -4.46
CA PHE A 69 1.66 -5.60 -3.18
C PHE A 69 0.16 -5.80 -3.19
N GLU A 70 -0.33 -6.73 -2.37
CA GLU A 70 -1.76 -6.97 -2.22
C GLU A 70 -2.25 -6.37 -0.91
N HIS A 71 -3.40 -5.70 -0.98
CA HIS A 71 -4.04 -5.05 0.16
C HIS A 71 -5.49 -5.54 0.21
N GLU A 72 -5.84 -6.24 1.28
CA GLU A 72 -7.17 -6.81 1.46
C GLU A 72 -7.85 -6.27 2.71
N LEU A 73 -9.13 -6.00 2.60
CA LEU A 73 -9.96 -5.59 3.72
C LEU A 73 -11.09 -6.58 3.92
N SER A 74 -11.35 -6.95 5.16
CA SER A 74 -12.49 -7.77 5.51
C SER A 74 -13.20 -7.19 6.73
N ALA A 75 -14.54 -7.21 6.68
CA ALA A 75 -15.35 -6.74 7.80
C ALA A 75 -15.29 -7.75 8.95
N THR A 76 -15.22 -7.22 10.17
CA THR A 76 -15.29 -8.02 11.40
C THR A 76 -16.43 -7.50 12.26
N SER A 77 -16.77 -8.20 13.34
CA SER A 77 -17.81 -7.77 14.26
C SER A 77 -17.51 -6.44 14.95
N THR A 78 -16.23 -6.06 15.03
CA THR A 78 -15.76 -4.86 15.74
C THR A 78 -15.13 -3.82 14.85
N GLY A 79 -15.03 -4.07 13.54
CA GLY A 79 -14.40 -3.13 12.62
C GLY A 79 -13.94 -3.79 11.32
N THR A 80 -12.74 -3.42 10.89
CA THR A 80 -12.17 -3.89 9.63
C THR A 80 -10.81 -4.51 9.89
N LYS A 81 -10.58 -5.67 9.29
CA LYS A 81 -9.26 -6.32 9.27
C LYS A 81 -8.56 -5.95 7.96
N ALA A 82 -7.36 -5.40 8.05
CA ALA A 82 -6.53 -5.08 6.90
C ALA A 82 -5.36 -6.05 6.81
N ILE A 83 -5.13 -6.60 5.61
CA ILE A 83 -4.02 -7.52 5.35
C ILE A 83 -3.20 -6.95 4.20
N HIS A 84 -1.89 -6.80 4.43
CA HIS A 84 -0.92 -6.42 3.40
C HIS A 84 -0.01 -7.60 3.13
N ARG A 85 0.18 -7.91 1.84
CA ARG A 85 1.01 -9.04 1.41
C ARG A 85 1.90 -8.62 0.26
N ILE A 86 3.16 -9.03 0.32
CA ILE A 86 4.15 -8.73 -0.71
C ILE A 86 4.66 -10.01 -1.31
N THR A 87 4.67 -10.07 -2.65
CA THR A 87 5.26 -11.18 -3.40
C THR A 87 6.23 -10.65 -4.44
N PHE A 88 7.29 -11.42 -4.69
CA PHE A 88 8.26 -11.17 -5.74
C PHE A 88 8.22 -12.31 -6.73
N SER A 89 8.18 -12.01 -8.02
CA SER A 89 8.20 -13.03 -9.07
C SER A 89 9.21 -12.66 -10.15
N GLY A 90 9.70 -13.65 -10.89
CA GLY A 90 10.68 -13.46 -11.94
C GLY A 90 12.06 -14.02 -11.58
N LEU A 91 12.99 -13.96 -12.54
CA LEU A 91 14.31 -14.58 -12.42
C LEU A 91 15.13 -14.05 -11.24
N PHE A 92 15.06 -12.74 -10.99
CA PHE A 92 15.81 -12.10 -9.90
C PHE A 92 15.01 -11.96 -8.62
N SER A 93 13.86 -12.64 -8.50
CA SER A 93 13.03 -12.57 -7.31
C SER A 93 13.76 -12.96 -6.02
N PRO A 94 14.65 -13.99 -5.98
CA PRO A 94 15.37 -14.30 -4.73
C PRO A 94 16.27 -13.16 -4.26
N ILE A 95 16.91 -12.45 -5.19
CA ILE A 95 17.81 -11.34 -4.87
C ILE A 95 17.02 -10.16 -4.31
N PHE A 96 15.98 -9.71 -5.03
CA PHE A 96 15.17 -8.57 -4.61
C PHE A 96 14.37 -8.88 -3.35
N SER A 97 13.90 -10.12 -3.20
CA SER A 97 13.20 -10.56 -1.99
C SER A 97 14.08 -10.40 -0.74
N ARG A 98 15.37 -10.67 -0.84
CA ARG A 98 16.31 -10.47 0.27
C ARG A 98 16.64 -9.01 0.51
N LEU A 99 16.91 -8.25 -0.57
CA LEU A 99 17.35 -6.86 -0.46
C LEU A 99 16.21 -5.92 -0.06
N ILE A 100 15.05 -6.05 -0.69
CA ILE A 100 13.92 -5.14 -0.50
C ILE A 100 12.93 -5.72 0.51
N GLY A 101 12.63 -7.01 0.40
CA GLY A 101 11.65 -7.68 1.27
C GLY A 101 12.01 -7.61 2.74
N GLY A 102 13.30 -7.69 3.07
CA GLY A 102 13.75 -7.56 4.45
C GLY A 102 13.47 -6.18 5.04
N SER A 103 13.72 -5.13 4.26
CA SER A 103 13.44 -3.75 4.67
C SER A 103 11.94 -3.51 4.84
N ILE A 104 11.15 -3.97 3.90
CA ILE A 104 9.68 -3.83 3.97
C ILE A 104 9.11 -4.62 5.14
N ARG A 105 9.60 -5.83 5.38
CA ARG A 105 9.15 -6.66 6.51
C ARG A 105 9.41 -5.98 7.85
N LYS A 106 10.53 -5.28 7.99
CA LYS A 106 10.84 -4.52 9.21
C LYS A 106 9.93 -3.32 9.40
N GLY A 107 9.56 -2.65 8.30
CA GLY A 107 8.71 -1.46 8.34
C GLY A 107 7.21 -1.78 8.39
N LEU A 108 6.81 -2.98 8.00
CA LEU A 108 5.40 -3.32 7.86
C LEU A 108 4.58 -3.15 9.16
N PRO A 109 5.06 -3.53 10.34
CA PRO A 109 4.31 -3.26 11.58
C PRO A 109 4.02 -1.78 11.80
N GLN A 110 4.95 -0.90 11.46
CA GLN A 110 4.77 0.55 11.59
C GLN A 110 3.78 1.08 10.55
N THR A 111 3.81 0.55 9.34
CA THR A 111 2.84 0.86 8.30
C THR A 111 1.43 0.49 8.76
N MET A 112 1.26 -0.71 9.28
CA MET A 112 -0.05 -1.17 9.75
C MET A 112 -0.53 -0.38 10.96
N ALA A 113 0.35 -0.02 11.88
CA ALA A 113 0.02 0.82 13.02
C ALA A 113 -0.41 2.22 12.58
N GLY A 114 0.29 2.79 11.59
CA GLY A 114 -0.07 4.09 11.02
C GLY A 114 -1.43 4.07 10.33
N LEU A 115 -1.72 3.03 9.55
CA LEU A 115 -3.01 2.84 8.91
C LEU A 115 -4.14 2.74 9.94
N LYS A 116 -3.93 1.93 10.97
CA LYS A 116 -4.90 1.77 12.06
C LYS A 116 -5.19 3.10 12.75
N GLN A 117 -4.15 3.85 13.09
CA GLN A 117 -4.29 5.14 13.75
C GLN A 117 -5.05 6.14 12.87
N ALA A 118 -4.71 6.22 11.59
CA ALA A 118 -5.38 7.11 10.65
C ALA A 118 -6.85 6.76 10.48
N ALA A 119 -7.16 5.46 10.39
CA ALA A 119 -8.55 4.98 10.27
C ALA A 119 -9.36 5.29 11.52
N GLU A 120 -8.79 5.09 12.70
CA GLU A 120 -9.45 5.39 13.97
C GLU A 120 -9.68 6.89 14.14
N GLN A 121 -8.72 7.74 13.76
CA GLN A 121 -8.87 9.19 13.81
C GLN A 121 -9.95 9.69 12.86
N ALA A 122 -10.00 9.16 11.65
CA ALA A 122 -11.03 9.51 10.67
C ALA A 122 -12.42 9.10 11.19
N ASN A 123 -12.54 7.91 11.78
CA ASN A 123 -13.78 7.44 12.37
C ASN A 123 -14.23 8.32 13.54
N ASN A 124 -13.30 8.72 14.39
CA ASN A 124 -13.59 9.61 15.53
C ASN A 124 -14.02 11.00 15.09
N SER A 125 -13.48 11.51 13.98
CA SER A 125 -13.84 12.83 13.43
C SER A 125 -15.28 12.89 12.96
N PHE A 126 -15.89 11.75 12.62
CA PHE A 126 -17.28 11.66 12.15
C PHE A 126 -18.27 11.30 13.23
N LYS A 127 -17.85 11.13 14.49
CA LYS A 127 -18.77 10.85 15.58
C LYS A 127 -19.59 12.08 15.91
N PRO A 128 -20.93 12.01 15.90
CA PRO A 128 -21.75 13.12 16.39
C PRO A 128 -21.48 13.31 17.88
N THR A 129 -21.31 14.55 18.24
CA THR A 129 -21.18 14.92 19.66
C THR A 129 -22.52 15.07 20.32
#